data_6b93d93cb2536d6d88259ddfb5eb8cbb
#
_entry.id   6b93d93cb2536d6d88259ddfb5eb8cbb
#
_cell.length_a   1.000
_cell.length_b   1.000
_cell.length_c   1.000
_cell.angle_alpha   90.00
_cell.angle_beta   90.00
_cell.angle_gamma   90.00
#
_symmetry.space_group_name_H-M   'P 1'
#
loop_
_entity.id
_entity.type
_entity.pdbx_description
1 polymer ?
#
loop_
_entity_poly.entity_id
_entity_poly.type
_entity_poly.pdbx_seq_one_letter_code
_entity_poly.pdbx_strand_id
1 'polypeptide(L)'
;MGTTKLTRKEILAEDPVHEALVRTIELFRANGRNIGILAAALVVIAIGIYGGLQYLDSREAQAQEKLAKGMDLYHAQIAPDATNDPYSKGPTPTFKSDSDKYKAAVKEFSSIVDSYSFGKVPILARYYLGLSQLQAGQKKEAIQNLESVANNSKDRPVGYLAKNVLATEYANSGNIKGASEILYSMIKDPQCQLPKEEMTIQLSRDLVAQGKRDEAIKILREASAQGPAFDTLKKQVAMELDKLLKAHAASPGQQPVRP
;
A
#
# COMPACT_ATOMS: atom_id res chain seq x y z
N MET A 1 10.01 60.41 -51.70
CA MET A 1 9.71 59.48 -50.64
C MET A 1 9.31 60.28 -49.40
N GLY A 2 7.97 60.43 -49.16
CA GLY A 2 7.47 61.18 -48.04
C GLY A 2 7.38 60.30 -46.80
N THR A 3 8.18 60.61 -45.80
CA THR A 3 8.09 59.98 -44.47
C THR A 3 6.93 60.67 -43.74
N THR A 4 5.78 60.01 -43.69
CA THR A 4 4.64 60.41 -42.85
C THR A 4 5.03 60.28 -41.40
N LYS A 5 5.32 61.41 -40.71
CA LYS A 5 5.53 61.49 -39.28
C LYS A 5 4.15 61.27 -38.61
N LEU A 6 3.91 60.07 -38.10
CA LEU A 6 2.79 59.78 -37.21
C LEU A 6 2.78 60.73 -36.04
N THR A 7 1.68 61.44 -35.84
CA THR A 7 1.53 62.33 -34.72
C THR A 7 1.37 61.53 -33.40
N ARG A 8 1.93 62.08 -32.31
CA ARG A 8 1.90 61.47 -30.99
C ARG A 8 0.48 61.06 -30.53
N LYS A 9 -0.55 61.63 -31.14
CA LYS A 9 -1.95 61.37 -30.89
C LYS A 9 -2.44 60.11 -31.61
N GLU A 10 -1.88 59.76 -32.79
CA GLU A 10 -2.21 58.56 -33.57
C GLU A 10 -1.50 57.30 -33.01
N ILE A 11 -0.34 57.48 -32.38
CA ILE A 11 0.41 56.40 -31.72
C ILE A 11 -0.27 56.00 -30.40
N LEU A 12 -0.99 56.92 -29.73
CA LEU A 12 -1.71 56.65 -28.49
C LEU A 12 -3.15 56.16 -28.69
N ALA A 13 -3.73 56.35 -29.90
CA ALA A 13 -5.14 56.01 -30.14
C ALA A 13 -5.44 54.55 -30.53
N GLU A 14 -4.39 53.75 -30.83
CA GLU A 14 -4.54 52.37 -31.30
C GLU A 14 -3.75 51.35 -30.48
N ASP A 15 -3.34 51.70 -29.25
CA ASP A 15 -2.64 50.73 -28.43
C ASP A 15 -3.64 49.90 -27.58
N PRO A 16 -3.92 48.64 -27.98
CA PRO A 16 -4.88 47.79 -27.22
C PRO A 16 -4.46 47.56 -25.79
N VAL A 17 -3.19 47.77 -25.49
CA VAL A 17 -2.66 47.65 -24.11
C VAL A 17 -3.10 48.89 -23.30
N HIS A 18 -3.08 50.07 -23.88
CA HIS A 18 -3.54 51.30 -23.20
C HIS A 18 -5.03 51.25 -22.88
N GLU A 19 -5.88 50.81 -23.83
CA GLU A 19 -7.32 50.67 -23.63
C GLU A 19 -7.64 49.61 -22.56
N ALA A 20 -6.93 48.47 -22.58
CA ALA A 20 -7.06 47.43 -21.56
C ALA A 20 -6.63 47.93 -20.16
N LEU A 21 -5.56 48.72 -20.07
CA LEU A 21 -5.11 49.35 -18.82
C LEU A 21 -6.15 50.35 -18.28
N VAL A 22 -6.68 51.24 -19.14
CA VAL A 22 -7.69 52.23 -18.71
C VAL A 22 -8.95 51.53 -18.22
N ARG A 23 -9.47 50.51 -18.96
CA ARG A 23 -10.63 49.71 -18.54
C ARG A 23 -10.38 48.98 -17.20
N THR A 24 -9.19 48.46 -17.02
CA THR A 24 -8.81 47.79 -15.76
C THR A 24 -8.81 48.78 -14.60
N ILE A 25 -8.23 49.99 -14.79
CA ILE A 25 -8.22 51.05 -13.77
C ILE A 25 -9.61 51.54 -13.43
N GLU A 26 -10.49 51.69 -14.43
CA GLU A 26 -11.89 52.08 -14.23
C GLU A 26 -12.69 51.02 -13.46
N LEU A 27 -12.51 49.73 -13.79
CA LEU A 27 -13.09 48.59 -13.04
C LEU A 27 -12.64 48.60 -11.56
N PHE A 28 -11.35 48.84 -11.34
CA PHE A 28 -10.79 48.96 -9.97
C PHE A 28 -11.38 50.17 -9.24
N ARG A 29 -11.57 51.29 -9.91
CA ARG A 29 -12.14 52.49 -9.32
C ARG A 29 -13.63 52.40 -8.99
N ALA A 30 -14.39 51.73 -9.87
CA ALA A 30 -15.84 51.52 -9.69
C ALA A 30 -16.15 50.47 -8.61
N ASN A 31 -15.31 49.41 -8.49
CA ASN A 31 -15.58 48.28 -7.60
C ASN A 31 -14.48 48.07 -6.52
N GLY A 32 -13.67 49.06 -6.25
CA GLY A 32 -12.48 48.94 -5.38
C GLY A 32 -12.75 48.32 -4.01
N ARG A 33 -13.91 48.62 -3.41
CA ARG A 33 -14.33 48.02 -2.14
C ARG A 33 -14.59 46.52 -2.26
N ASN A 34 -15.29 46.09 -3.30
CA ASN A 34 -15.64 44.69 -3.53
C ASN A 34 -14.39 43.87 -3.93
N ILE A 35 -13.52 44.47 -4.75
CA ILE A 35 -12.22 43.88 -5.14
C ILE A 35 -11.32 43.75 -3.92
N GLY A 36 -11.28 44.75 -3.03
CA GLY A 36 -10.53 44.68 -1.78
C GLY A 36 -11.02 43.57 -0.84
N ILE A 37 -12.35 43.43 -0.71
CA ILE A 37 -12.96 42.34 0.08
C ILE A 37 -12.61 40.97 -0.52
N LEU A 38 -12.72 40.83 -1.86
CA LEU A 38 -12.36 39.58 -2.54
C LEU A 38 -10.88 39.23 -2.38
N ALA A 39 -9.99 40.21 -2.53
CA ALA A 39 -8.55 40.04 -2.32
C ALA A 39 -8.23 39.62 -0.86
N ALA A 40 -8.86 40.26 0.11
CA ALA A 40 -8.72 39.90 1.52
C ALA A 40 -9.21 38.49 1.80
N ALA A 41 -10.34 38.10 1.21
CA ALA A 41 -10.87 36.74 1.34
C ALA A 41 -9.93 35.69 0.73
N LEU A 42 -9.34 35.96 -0.44
CA LEU A 42 -8.34 35.07 -1.06
C LEU A 42 -7.08 34.92 -0.21
N VAL A 43 -6.61 36.00 0.40
CA VAL A 43 -5.47 35.96 1.32
C VAL A 43 -5.78 35.08 2.56
N VAL A 44 -6.96 35.24 3.15
CA VAL A 44 -7.38 34.41 4.30
C VAL A 44 -7.47 32.94 3.91
N ILE A 45 -8.04 32.64 2.72
CA ILE A 45 -8.09 31.26 2.19
C ILE A 45 -6.68 30.71 1.96
N ALA A 46 -5.78 31.50 1.36
CA ALA A 46 -4.40 31.07 1.12
C ALA A 46 -3.66 30.78 2.44
N ILE A 47 -3.83 31.62 3.45
CA ILE A 47 -3.24 31.41 4.80
C ILE A 47 -3.85 30.14 5.42
N GLY A 48 -5.16 29.93 5.30
CA GLY A 48 -5.82 28.72 5.81
C GLY A 48 -5.32 27.44 5.13
N ILE A 49 -5.16 27.46 3.80
CA ILE A 49 -4.59 26.33 3.04
C ILE A 49 -3.13 26.08 3.46
N TYR A 50 -2.31 27.12 3.50
CA TYR A 50 -0.90 26.99 3.88
C TYR A 50 -0.74 26.46 5.31
N GLY A 51 -1.48 27.00 6.27
CA GLY A 51 -1.48 26.52 7.64
C GLY A 51 -1.98 25.10 7.78
N GLY A 52 -3.01 24.73 7.00
CA GLY A 52 -3.52 23.37 6.94
C GLY A 52 -2.50 22.36 6.38
N LEU A 53 -1.80 22.73 5.31
CA LEU A 53 -0.74 21.89 4.72
C LEU A 53 0.43 21.70 5.72
N GLN A 54 0.90 22.78 6.35
CA GLN A 54 1.95 22.71 7.36
C GLN A 54 1.57 21.84 8.57
N TYR A 55 0.30 21.94 8.99
CA TYR A 55 -0.21 21.07 10.05
C TYR A 55 -0.21 19.59 9.64
N LEU A 56 -0.63 19.29 8.42
CA LEU A 56 -0.63 17.90 7.89
C LEU A 56 0.79 17.36 7.76
N ASP A 57 1.73 18.15 7.25
CA ASP A 57 3.14 17.76 7.14
C ASP A 57 3.77 17.48 8.52
N SER A 58 3.49 18.33 9.51
CA SER A 58 3.96 18.12 10.89
C SER A 58 3.37 16.83 11.49
N ARG A 59 2.10 16.54 11.24
CA ARG A 59 1.44 15.31 11.69
C ARG A 59 2.03 14.06 11.00
N GLU A 60 2.32 14.15 9.72
CA GLU A 60 2.95 13.06 8.97
C GLU A 60 4.37 12.77 9.51
N ALA A 61 5.17 13.81 9.78
CA ALA A 61 6.50 13.65 10.36
C ALA A 61 6.47 12.94 11.73
N GLN A 62 5.53 13.32 12.61
CA GLN A 62 5.33 12.68 13.90
C GLN A 62 4.87 11.22 13.75
N ALA A 63 4.01 10.94 12.76
CA ALA A 63 3.57 9.59 12.48
C ALA A 63 4.73 8.71 11.97
N GLN A 64 5.62 9.26 11.13
CA GLN A 64 6.81 8.56 10.64
C GLN A 64 7.80 8.24 11.76
N GLU A 65 8.04 9.16 12.70
CA GLU A 65 8.88 8.93 13.88
C GLU A 65 8.33 7.75 14.72
N LYS A 66 7.03 7.76 14.99
CA LYS A 66 6.38 6.65 15.72
C LYS A 66 6.42 5.34 14.93
N LEU A 67 6.25 5.41 13.60
CA LEU A 67 6.37 4.23 12.74
C LEU A 67 7.76 3.63 12.82
N ALA A 68 8.82 4.45 12.75
CA ALA A 68 10.21 4.00 12.89
C ALA A 68 10.41 3.28 14.22
N LYS A 69 9.93 3.87 15.32
CA LYS A 69 9.97 3.22 16.64
C LYS A 69 9.20 1.90 16.68
N GLY A 70 8.02 1.83 16.07
CA GLY A 70 7.25 0.59 15.94
C GLY A 70 8.01 -0.49 15.15
N MET A 71 8.70 -0.09 14.08
CA MET A 71 9.54 -0.97 13.28
C MET A 71 10.76 -1.48 14.06
N ASP A 72 11.40 -0.63 14.86
CA ASP A 72 12.51 -1.03 15.75
C ASP A 72 12.03 -2.09 16.76
N LEU A 73 10.84 -1.92 17.34
CA LEU A 73 10.24 -2.90 18.23
C LEU A 73 9.92 -4.22 17.51
N TYR A 74 9.36 -4.14 16.29
CA TYR A 74 9.00 -5.32 15.48
C TYR A 74 10.21 -6.14 15.07
N HIS A 75 11.34 -5.48 14.75
CA HIS A 75 12.61 -6.12 14.37
C HIS A 75 13.58 -6.33 15.54
N ALA A 76 13.16 -5.99 16.76
CA ALA A 76 13.99 -6.11 17.95
C ALA A 76 14.51 -7.55 18.15
N GLN A 77 15.70 -7.67 18.71
CA GLN A 77 16.32 -8.95 19.00
C GLN A 77 15.75 -9.59 20.27
N ILE A 78 15.73 -10.91 20.28
CA ILE A 78 15.43 -11.68 21.49
C ILE A 78 16.74 -12.07 22.15
N ALA A 79 16.92 -11.62 23.39
CA ALA A 79 18.08 -11.96 24.21
C ALA A 79 17.60 -12.30 25.63
N PRO A 80 17.31 -13.57 25.91
CA PRO A 80 16.78 -14.01 27.21
C PRO A 80 17.66 -13.60 28.40
N ASP A 81 18.98 -13.56 28.19
CA ASP A 81 19.99 -13.25 29.21
C ASP A 81 20.56 -11.82 29.15
N ALA A 82 19.96 -10.93 28.33
CA ALA A 82 20.47 -9.57 28.08
C ALA A 82 20.50 -8.66 29.35
N THR A 83 19.99 -9.12 30.47
CA THR A 83 19.99 -8.35 31.72
C THR A 83 21.39 -8.13 32.32
N ASN A 84 22.41 -8.85 31.88
CA ASN A 84 23.76 -8.80 32.43
C ASN A 84 24.85 -8.42 31.43
N ASP A 85 24.54 -8.17 30.16
CA ASP A 85 25.54 -7.76 29.18
C ASP A 85 25.63 -6.23 29.11
N PRO A 86 26.80 -5.64 29.53
CA PRO A 86 27.04 -4.20 29.44
C PRO A 86 26.99 -3.67 27.97
N TYR A 87 27.19 -4.56 26.98
CA TYR A 87 27.19 -4.23 25.55
C TYR A 87 25.80 -4.39 24.91
N SER A 88 24.79 -4.92 25.63
CA SER A 88 23.41 -5.05 25.14
C SER A 88 22.64 -3.72 25.10
N LYS A 89 23.24 -2.63 25.54
CA LYS A 89 22.68 -1.26 25.47
C LYS A 89 22.87 -0.61 24.09
N GLY A 90 22.65 -1.38 23.04
CA GLY A 90 22.57 -0.84 21.69
C GLY A 90 21.31 0.05 21.49
N PRO A 91 21.26 0.83 20.42
CA PRO A 91 20.10 1.68 20.10
C PRO A 91 18.82 0.89 19.83
N THR A 92 18.92 -0.41 19.57
CA THR A 92 17.77 -1.30 19.33
C THR A 92 17.32 -1.96 20.64
N PRO A 93 16.02 -1.91 20.96
CA PRO A 93 15.49 -2.58 22.14
C PRO A 93 15.67 -4.11 22.02
N THR A 94 15.96 -4.75 23.15
CA THR A 94 16.02 -6.22 23.25
C THR A 94 14.89 -6.71 24.16
N PHE A 95 14.33 -7.88 23.84
CA PHE A 95 13.24 -8.49 24.61
C PHE A 95 13.62 -9.87 25.10
N LYS A 96 13.00 -10.31 26.20
CA LYS A 96 13.20 -11.65 26.75
C LYS A 96 12.45 -12.72 25.97
N SER A 97 11.34 -12.34 25.33
CA SER A 97 10.49 -13.25 24.54
C SER A 97 9.89 -12.58 23.32
N ASP A 98 9.54 -13.38 22.31
CA ASP A 98 8.76 -12.93 21.15
C ASP A 98 7.43 -12.33 21.58
N SER A 99 6.75 -12.91 22.57
CA SER A 99 5.48 -12.41 23.10
C SER A 99 5.61 -10.97 23.59
N ASP A 100 6.65 -10.64 24.34
CA ASP A 100 6.85 -9.29 24.87
C ASP A 100 7.17 -8.30 23.76
N LYS A 101 8.03 -8.72 22.81
CA LYS A 101 8.38 -7.95 21.62
C LYS A 101 7.15 -7.57 20.81
N TYR A 102 6.35 -8.56 20.43
CA TYR A 102 5.18 -8.29 19.59
C TYR A 102 4.07 -7.57 20.32
N LYS A 103 3.89 -7.76 21.64
CA LYS A 103 2.99 -6.94 22.44
C LYS A 103 3.40 -5.46 22.49
N ALA A 104 4.71 -5.18 22.59
CA ALA A 104 5.21 -3.82 22.53
C ALA A 104 4.99 -3.20 21.14
N ALA A 105 5.25 -3.94 20.08
CA ALA A 105 4.98 -3.51 18.71
C ALA A 105 3.48 -3.25 18.47
N VAL A 106 2.58 -4.13 18.91
CA VAL A 106 1.12 -3.93 18.85
C VAL A 106 0.73 -2.61 19.50
N LYS A 107 1.24 -2.30 20.70
CA LYS A 107 0.93 -1.06 21.41
C LYS A 107 1.36 0.18 20.62
N GLU A 108 2.57 0.17 20.05
CA GLU A 108 3.09 1.32 19.28
C GLU A 108 2.30 1.50 17.98
N PHE A 109 2.09 0.44 17.19
CA PHE A 109 1.33 0.53 15.95
C PHE A 109 -0.15 0.89 16.18
N SER A 110 -0.81 0.39 17.23
CA SER A 110 -2.16 0.80 17.60
C SER A 110 -2.22 2.31 17.86
N SER A 111 -1.25 2.86 18.60
CA SER A 111 -1.21 4.29 18.88
C SER A 111 -1.14 5.16 17.62
N ILE A 112 -0.49 4.65 16.55
CA ILE A 112 -0.42 5.34 15.26
C ILE A 112 -1.77 5.27 14.56
N VAL A 113 -2.36 4.08 14.48
CA VAL A 113 -3.65 3.84 13.82
C VAL A 113 -4.77 4.67 14.45
N ASP A 114 -4.75 4.83 15.78
CA ASP A 114 -5.77 5.57 16.54
C ASP A 114 -5.56 7.09 16.44
N SER A 115 -4.31 7.54 16.35
CA SER A 115 -3.97 8.98 16.40
C SER A 115 -3.91 9.64 15.02
N TYR A 116 -3.71 8.87 13.94
CA TYR A 116 -3.48 9.40 12.60
C TYR A 116 -4.44 8.75 11.60
N SER A 117 -5.30 9.56 10.97
CA SER A 117 -6.35 9.07 10.06
C SER A 117 -6.03 9.30 8.58
N PHE A 118 -4.99 10.08 8.27
CA PHE A 118 -4.65 10.49 6.91
C PHE A 118 -3.21 10.11 6.56
N GLY A 119 -2.94 9.94 5.25
CA GLY A 119 -1.62 9.61 4.74
C GLY A 119 -1.39 8.11 4.56
N LYS A 120 -0.17 7.76 4.18
CA LYS A 120 0.26 6.37 3.96
C LYS A 120 0.73 5.69 5.25
N VAL A 121 1.25 6.47 6.20
CA VAL A 121 1.82 5.96 7.46
C VAL A 121 0.79 5.15 8.27
N PRO A 122 -0.46 5.63 8.49
CA PRO A 122 -1.45 4.82 9.22
C PRO A 122 -1.82 3.51 8.51
N ILE A 123 -1.78 3.47 7.18
CA ILE A 123 -2.06 2.24 6.41
C ILE A 123 -0.94 1.22 6.65
N LEU A 124 0.31 1.67 6.55
CA LEU A 124 1.49 0.83 6.81
C LEU A 124 1.55 0.39 8.29
N ALA A 125 1.26 1.31 9.22
CA ALA A 125 1.18 0.98 10.64
C ALA A 125 0.10 -0.07 10.93
N ARG A 126 -1.08 0.01 10.28
CA ARG A 126 -2.14 -0.98 10.41
C ARG A 126 -1.74 -2.35 9.85
N TYR A 127 -0.97 -2.37 8.76
CA TYR A 127 -0.41 -3.61 8.23
C TYR A 127 0.52 -4.28 9.25
N TYR A 128 1.49 -3.53 9.80
CA TYR A 128 2.40 -4.06 10.83
C TYR A 128 1.71 -4.36 12.17
N LEU A 129 0.64 -3.63 12.49
CA LEU A 129 -0.24 -3.97 13.61
C LEU A 129 -0.83 -5.37 13.42
N GLY A 130 -1.40 -5.65 12.24
CA GLY A 130 -1.94 -6.97 11.91
C GLY A 130 -0.86 -8.06 12.00
N LEU A 131 0.33 -7.83 11.45
CA LEU A 131 1.44 -8.78 11.55
C LEU A 131 1.87 -9.03 13.01
N SER A 132 1.99 -7.96 13.80
CA SER A 132 2.36 -8.06 15.22
C SER A 132 1.31 -8.81 16.03
N GLN A 133 0.04 -8.58 15.73
CA GLN A 133 -1.10 -9.27 16.35
C GLN A 133 -1.12 -10.77 16.01
N LEU A 134 -0.79 -11.17 14.77
CA LEU A 134 -0.63 -12.58 14.41
C LEU A 134 0.43 -13.26 15.29
N GLN A 135 1.59 -12.62 15.41
CA GLN A 135 2.69 -13.13 16.22
C GLN A 135 2.39 -13.11 17.74
N ALA A 136 1.55 -12.19 18.19
CA ALA A 136 1.07 -12.13 19.57
C ALA A 136 -0.12 -13.08 19.85
N GLY A 137 -0.58 -13.86 18.86
CA GLY A 137 -1.71 -14.78 18.98
C GLY A 137 -3.09 -14.13 18.92
N GLN A 138 -3.19 -12.83 18.61
CA GLN A 138 -4.42 -12.05 18.48
C GLN A 138 -4.99 -12.18 17.05
N LYS A 139 -5.32 -13.40 16.64
CA LYS A 139 -5.61 -13.74 15.24
C LYS A 139 -6.84 -13.00 14.69
N LYS A 140 -7.89 -12.86 15.49
CA LYS A 140 -9.13 -12.21 15.06
C LYS A 140 -8.92 -10.73 14.73
N GLU A 141 -8.27 -10.01 15.64
CA GLU A 141 -7.94 -8.59 15.48
C GLU A 141 -6.96 -8.36 14.32
N ALA A 142 -6.01 -9.27 14.17
CA ALA A 142 -5.05 -9.26 13.07
C ALA A 142 -5.77 -9.34 11.71
N ILE A 143 -6.67 -10.30 11.54
CA ILE A 143 -7.44 -10.45 10.30
C ILE A 143 -8.24 -9.19 10.00
N GLN A 144 -8.93 -8.61 10.97
CA GLN A 144 -9.69 -7.36 10.78
C GLN A 144 -8.82 -6.19 10.33
N ASN A 145 -7.63 -6.02 10.92
CA ASN A 145 -6.70 -4.99 10.53
C ASN A 145 -6.14 -5.23 9.12
N LEU A 146 -5.77 -6.45 8.79
CA LEU A 146 -5.27 -6.81 7.47
C LEU A 146 -6.36 -6.68 6.39
N GLU A 147 -7.61 -7.03 6.66
CA GLU A 147 -8.75 -6.82 5.75
C GLU A 147 -8.97 -5.32 5.48
N SER A 148 -8.89 -4.50 6.54
CA SER A 148 -8.98 -3.05 6.40
C SER A 148 -7.90 -2.50 5.47
N VAL A 149 -6.66 -3.01 5.56
CA VAL A 149 -5.56 -2.63 4.67
C VAL A 149 -5.76 -3.16 3.26
N ALA A 150 -6.15 -4.43 3.11
CA ALA A 150 -6.37 -5.10 1.83
C ALA A 150 -7.43 -4.41 0.97
N ASN A 151 -8.45 -3.81 1.62
CA ASN A 151 -9.54 -3.09 0.99
C ASN A 151 -9.26 -1.60 0.78
N ASN A 152 -8.11 -1.10 1.26
CA ASN A 152 -7.75 0.30 1.12
C ASN A 152 -7.11 0.57 -0.25
N SER A 153 -7.78 1.39 -1.07
CA SER A 153 -7.30 1.74 -2.42
C SER A 153 -6.18 2.78 -2.44
N LYS A 154 -5.89 3.43 -1.30
CA LYS A 154 -4.91 4.54 -1.23
C LYS A 154 -3.46 4.05 -1.28
N ASP A 155 -3.18 2.84 -0.79
CA ASP A 155 -1.85 2.22 -0.86
C ASP A 155 -1.97 0.77 -1.36
N ARG A 156 -2.04 0.63 -2.69
CA ARG A 156 -2.20 -0.68 -3.34
C ARG A 156 -1.07 -1.67 -3.05
N PRO A 157 0.21 -1.27 -3.07
CA PRO A 157 1.30 -2.19 -2.74
C PRO A 157 1.13 -2.83 -1.36
N VAL A 158 0.87 -2.02 -0.32
CA VAL A 158 0.63 -2.55 1.03
C VAL A 158 -0.67 -3.38 1.09
N GLY A 159 -1.69 -2.99 0.31
CA GLY A 159 -2.92 -3.78 0.16
C GLY A 159 -2.67 -5.18 -0.39
N TYR A 160 -1.78 -5.36 -1.39
CA TYR A 160 -1.41 -6.69 -1.90
C TYR A 160 -0.61 -7.50 -0.88
N LEU A 161 0.28 -6.86 -0.11
CA LEU A 161 0.97 -7.54 0.99
C LEU A 161 -0.04 -8.06 2.02
N ALA A 162 -1.01 -7.25 2.42
CA ALA A 162 -2.05 -7.66 3.35
C ALA A 162 -2.91 -8.81 2.80
N LYS A 163 -3.30 -8.76 1.51
CA LYS A 163 -4.02 -9.85 0.83
C LYS A 163 -3.23 -11.16 0.85
N ASN A 164 -1.91 -11.10 0.62
CA ASN A 164 -1.06 -12.29 0.64
C ASN A 164 -1.01 -12.94 2.03
N VAL A 165 -0.89 -12.12 3.08
CA VAL A 165 -0.94 -12.61 4.47
C VAL A 165 -2.32 -13.19 4.79
N LEU A 166 -3.41 -12.51 4.39
CA LEU A 166 -4.79 -12.99 4.59
C LEU A 166 -5.03 -14.33 3.89
N ALA A 167 -4.54 -14.51 2.67
CA ALA A 167 -4.66 -15.79 1.96
C ALA A 167 -4.02 -16.92 2.76
N THR A 168 -2.81 -16.70 3.29
CA THR A 168 -2.12 -17.66 4.15
C THR A 168 -2.91 -17.95 5.43
N GLU A 169 -3.42 -16.92 6.10
CA GLU A 169 -4.16 -17.08 7.35
C GLU A 169 -5.52 -17.75 7.16
N TYR A 170 -6.18 -17.51 6.03
CA TYR A 170 -7.41 -18.19 5.66
C TYR A 170 -7.17 -19.68 5.38
N ALA A 171 -6.11 -20.01 4.63
CA ALA A 171 -5.73 -21.39 4.38
C ALA A 171 -5.42 -22.12 5.72
N ASN A 172 -4.62 -21.52 6.58
CA ASN A 172 -4.27 -22.05 7.90
C ASN A 172 -5.49 -22.24 8.83
N SER A 173 -6.56 -21.46 8.60
CA SER A 173 -7.81 -21.56 9.38
C SER A 173 -8.82 -22.54 8.79
N GLY A 174 -8.49 -23.20 7.66
CA GLY A 174 -9.40 -24.08 6.93
C GLY A 174 -10.35 -23.38 5.96
N ASN A 175 -10.31 -22.05 5.86
CA ASN A 175 -11.04 -21.29 4.83
C ASN A 175 -10.27 -21.30 3.50
N ILE A 176 -10.03 -22.51 2.98
CA ILE A 176 -9.26 -22.72 1.74
C ILE A 176 -9.91 -22.02 0.54
N LYS A 177 -11.24 -21.93 0.51
CA LYS A 177 -11.96 -21.24 -0.55
C LYS A 177 -11.64 -19.75 -0.56
N GLY A 178 -11.74 -19.09 0.58
CA GLY A 178 -11.42 -17.65 0.71
C GLY A 178 -9.95 -17.36 0.38
N ALA A 179 -9.02 -18.23 0.80
CA ALA A 179 -7.60 -18.13 0.42
C ALA A 179 -7.43 -18.17 -1.10
N SER A 180 -8.03 -19.16 -1.76
CA SER A 180 -7.95 -19.31 -3.23
C SER A 180 -8.54 -18.11 -3.98
N GLU A 181 -9.67 -17.56 -3.52
CA GLU A 181 -10.31 -16.40 -4.14
C GLU A 181 -9.40 -15.17 -4.09
N ILE A 182 -8.73 -14.93 -2.97
CA ILE A 182 -7.76 -13.85 -2.81
C ILE A 182 -6.59 -14.03 -3.79
N LEU A 183 -5.94 -15.20 -3.77
CA LEU A 183 -4.78 -15.48 -4.63
C LEU A 183 -5.14 -15.37 -6.11
N TYR A 184 -6.28 -15.91 -6.50
CA TYR A 184 -6.76 -15.85 -7.88
C TYR A 184 -6.99 -14.41 -8.35
N SER A 185 -7.58 -13.57 -7.49
CA SER A 185 -7.78 -12.14 -7.77
C SER A 185 -6.46 -11.40 -7.96
N MET A 186 -5.45 -11.71 -7.13
CA MET A 186 -4.13 -11.08 -7.19
C MET A 186 -3.34 -11.50 -8.44
N ILE A 187 -3.36 -12.79 -8.80
CA ILE A 187 -2.67 -13.30 -10.00
C ILE A 187 -3.22 -12.64 -11.27
N LYS A 188 -4.54 -12.40 -11.33
CA LYS A 188 -5.20 -11.77 -12.48
C LYS A 188 -5.02 -10.26 -12.54
N ASP A 189 -4.70 -9.62 -11.43
CA ASP A 189 -4.54 -8.18 -11.40
C ASP A 189 -3.20 -7.76 -12.00
N PRO A 190 -3.19 -6.98 -13.12
CA PRO A 190 -1.95 -6.50 -13.72
C PRO A 190 -1.21 -5.49 -12.84
N GLN A 191 -1.86 -4.92 -11.84
CA GLN A 191 -1.26 -3.95 -10.92
C GLN A 191 -0.59 -4.63 -9.72
N CYS A 192 -0.82 -5.92 -9.51
CA CYS A 192 -0.14 -6.68 -8.47
C CYS A 192 1.31 -6.95 -8.90
N GLN A 193 2.25 -6.39 -8.16
CA GLN A 193 3.69 -6.52 -8.41
C GLN A 193 4.34 -7.68 -7.64
N LEU A 194 3.58 -8.41 -6.83
CA LEU A 194 4.08 -9.59 -6.13
C LEU A 194 4.36 -10.74 -7.12
N PRO A 195 5.34 -11.61 -6.81
CA PRO A 195 5.68 -12.74 -7.67
C PRO A 195 4.48 -13.65 -7.91
N LYS A 196 4.01 -13.73 -9.16
CA LYS A 196 2.83 -14.52 -9.53
C LYS A 196 3.08 -16.01 -9.38
N GLU A 197 4.32 -16.43 -9.52
CA GLU A 197 4.76 -17.82 -9.38
C GLU A 197 4.51 -18.35 -7.97
N GLU A 198 4.89 -17.60 -6.94
CA GLU A 198 4.65 -17.98 -5.53
C GLU A 198 3.15 -18.10 -5.24
N MET A 199 2.38 -17.10 -5.66
CA MET A 199 0.92 -17.11 -5.51
C MET A 199 0.28 -18.29 -6.27
N THR A 200 0.79 -18.64 -7.46
CA THR A 200 0.28 -19.77 -8.23
C THR A 200 0.60 -21.09 -7.55
N ILE A 201 1.79 -21.26 -6.97
CA ILE A 201 2.15 -22.44 -6.18
C ILE A 201 1.22 -22.59 -4.97
N GLN A 202 0.98 -21.50 -4.23
CA GLN A 202 0.08 -21.52 -3.08
C GLN A 202 -1.36 -21.84 -3.52
N LEU A 203 -1.87 -21.18 -4.57
CA LEU A 203 -3.19 -21.44 -5.13
C LEU A 203 -3.32 -22.91 -5.60
N SER A 204 -2.29 -23.47 -6.20
CA SER A 204 -2.33 -24.88 -6.64
C SER A 204 -2.50 -25.85 -5.45
N ARG A 205 -1.84 -25.58 -4.33
CA ARG A 205 -1.99 -26.37 -3.09
C ARG A 205 -3.39 -26.22 -2.51
N ASP A 206 -3.93 -25.03 -2.50
CA ASP A 206 -5.30 -24.75 -2.05
C ASP A 206 -6.34 -25.46 -2.92
N LEU A 207 -6.13 -25.50 -4.24
CA LEU A 207 -7.00 -26.22 -5.18
C LEU A 207 -6.93 -27.73 -4.97
N VAL A 208 -5.73 -28.27 -4.73
CA VAL A 208 -5.57 -29.70 -4.39
C VAL A 208 -6.30 -30.03 -3.08
N ALA A 209 -6.21 -29.19 -2.07
CA ALA A 209 -6.94 -29.36 -0.81
C ALA A 209 -8.46 -29.33 -1.00
N GLN A 210 -8.95 -28.62 -2.03
CA GLN A 210 -10.37 -28.61 -2.45
C GLN A 210 -10.75 -29.79 -3.36
N GLY A 211 -9.83 -30.71 -3.68
CA GLY A 211 -10.06 -31.81 -4.63
C GLY A 211 -9.99 -31.39 -6.11
N LYS A 212 -9.64 -30.15 -6.43
CA LYS A 212 -9.59 -29.59 -7.79
C LYS A 212 -8.19 -29.77 -8.42
N ARG A 213 -7.70 -31.01 -8.44
CA ARG A 213 -6.33 -31.31 -8.90
C ARG A 213 -6.08 -30.93 -10.35
N ASP A 214 -7.04 -31.13 -11.25
CA ASP A 214 -6.88 -30.82 -12.67
C ASP A 214 -6.74 -29.30 -12.89
N GLU A 215 -7.47 -28.48 -12.12
CA GLU A 215 -7.34 -27.03 -12.15
C GLU A 215 -5.97 -26.58 -11.63
N ALA A 216 -5.47 -27.22 -10.56
CA ALA A 216 -4.13 -26.97 -10.03
C ALA A 216 -3.03 -27.27 -11.08
N ILE A 217 -3.13 -28.41 -11.77
CA ILE A 217 -2.21 -28.77 -12.86
C ILE A 217 -2.27 -27.75 -13.99
N LYS A 218 -3.47 -27.31 -14.37
CA LYS A 218 -3.66 -26.33 -15.44
C LYS A 218 -2.98 -25.01 -15.13
N ILE A 219 -3.20 -24.41 -13.95
CA ILE A 219 -2.60 -23.12 -13.58
C ILE A 219 -1.07 -23.19 -13.47
N LEU A 220 -0.53 -24.32 -12.98
CA LEU A 220 0.93 -24.51 -12.93
C LEU A 220 1.55 -24.66 -14.33
N ARG A 221 0.87 -25.33 -15.29
CA ARG A 221 1.30 -25.37 -16.68
C ARG A 221 1.30 -24.00 -17.33
N GLU A 222 0.25 -23.21 -17.13
CA GLU A 222 0.16 -21.83 -17.64
C GLU A 222 1.28 -20.96 -17.07
N ALA A 223 1.55 -21.04 -15.77
CA ALA A 223 2.64 -20.31 -15.13
C ALA A 223 4.03 -20.75 -15.63
N SER A 224 4.22 -22.05 -15.88
CA SER A 224 5.51 -22.56 -16.40
C SER A 224 5.78 -22.12 -17.83
N ALA A 225 4.73 -21.87 -18.64
CA ALA A 225 4.83 -21.45 -20.03
C ALA A 225 5.08 -19.93 -20.20
N GLN A 226 4.72 -19.11 -19.20
CA GLN A 226 4.89 -17.66 -19.26
C GLN A 226 6.34 -17.24 -18.96
N GLY A 227 6.82 -16.22 -19.71
CA GLY A 227 8.18 -15.68 -19.81
C GLY A 227 9.12 -15.65 -18.61
N PRO A 228 10.29 -15.01 -18.69
CA PRO A 228 11.36 -15.16 -17.71
C PRO A 228 11.04 -14.40 -16.41
N ALA A 229 10.33 -15.03 -15.53
CA ALA A 229 10.40 -14.73 -14.12
C ALA A 229 11.60 -15.48 -13.52
N PHE A 230 12.16 -14.99 -12.45
CA PHE A 230 13.36 -15.49 -11.78
C PHE A 230 13.52 -17.01 -11.89
N ASP A 231 14.63 -17.48 -12.45
CA ASP A 231 14.89 -18.91 -12.72
C ASP A 231 14.55 -19.86 -11.55
N THR A 232 14.73 -19.40 -10.32
CA THR A 232 14.44 -20.15 -9.10
C THR A 232 12.93 -20.40 -8.91
N LEU A 233 12.10 -19.39 -9.13
CA LEU A 233 10.64 -19.51 -8.98
C LEU A 233 10.04 -20.40 -10.07
N LYS A 234 10.54 -20.31 -11.31
CA LYS A 234 10.16 -21.25 -12.38
C LYS A 234 10.49 -22.70 -12.05
N LYS A 235 11.69 -22.94 -11.49
CA LYS A 235 12.06 -24.29 -11.04
C LYS A 235 11.09 -24.79 -9.97
N GLN A 236 10.67 -23.93 -9.03
CA GLN A 236 9.69 -24.30 -8.01
C GLN A 236 8.32 -24.62 -8.61
N VAL A 237 7.83 -23.83 -9.57
CA VAL A 237 6.59 -24.13 -10.30
C VAL A 237 6.67 -25.48 -11.02
N ALA A 238 7.78 -25.73 -11.74
CA ALA A 238 7.99 -26.99 -12.45
C ALA A 238 8.08 -28.19 -11.50
N MET A 239 8.72 -28.04 -10.36
CA MET A 239 8.80 -29.09 -9.32
C MET A 239 7.41 -29.39 -8.73
N GLU A 240 6.61 -28.39 -8.44
CA GLU A 240 5.24 -28.58 -7.90
C GLU A 240 4.34 -29.23 -8.96
N LEU A 241 4.47 -28.85 -10.23
CA LEU A 241 3.76 -29.49 -11.34
C LEU A 241 4.15 -30.98 -11.48
N ASP A 242 5.45 -31.30 -11.49
CA ASP A 242 5.93 -32.70 -11.58
C ASP A 242 5.43 -33.55 -10.43
N LYS A 243 5.45 -33.02 -9.21
CA LYS A 243 4.89 -33.67 -8.02
C LYS A 243 3.42 -34.01 -8.17
N LEU A 244 2.61 -33.04 -8.68
CA LEU A 244 1.17 -33.28 -8.89
C LEU A 244 0.89 -34.26 -10.00
N LEU A 245 1.66 -34.23 -11.10
CA LEU A 245 1.53 -35.20 -12.21
C LEU A 245 1.86 -36.62 -11.76
N LYS A 246 2.93 -36.82 -10.99
CA LYS A 246 3.29 -38.12 -10.40
C LYS A 246 2.20 -38.64 -9.45
N ALA A 247 1.67 -37.77 -8.59
CA ALA A 247 0.57 -38.12 -7.69
C ALA A 247 -0.72 -38.40 -8.42
N HIS A 248 -0.98 -37.75 -9.57
CA HIS A 248 -2.13 -38.02 -10.43
C HIS A 248 -2.01 -39.40 -11.13
N ALA A 249 -0.85 -39.73 -11.65
CA ALA A 249 -0.58 -41.02 -12.30
C ALA A 249 -0.61 -42.20 -11.31
N ALA A 250 -0.24 -41.96 -10.03
CA ALA A 250 -0.26 -42.99 -8.99
C ALA A 250 -1.68 -43.27 -8.41
N SER A 251 -2.71 -42.50 -8.75
CA SER A 251 -4.09 -42.66 -8.30
C SER A 251 -4.97 -43.21 -9.44
N PRO A 252 -5.05 -44.51 -9.67
CA PRO A 252 -5.77 -45.14 -10.80
C PRO A 252 -7.28 -45.22 -10.50
N GLY A 253 -7.97 -44.09 -10.39
CA GLY A 253 -9.40 -44.10 -9.99
C GLY A 253 -10.28 -43.04 -10.62
N GLN A 254 -9.75 -42.10 -11.38
CA GLN A 254 -10.53 -41.08 -12.09
C GLN A 254 -10.16 -41.09 -13.57
N GLN A 255 -10.69 -42.09 -14.32
CA GLN A 255 -10.75 -41.98 -15.78
C GLN A 255 -11.71 -40.83 -16.13
N PRO A 256 -11.35 -39.92 -17.05
CA PRO A 256 -12.30 -38.96 -17.59
C PRO A 256 -13.43 -39.74 -18.27
N VAL A 257 -14.65 -39.44 -17.87
CA VAL A 257 -15.84 -39.89 -18.63
C VAL A 257 -15.67 -39.29 -20.02
N ARG A 258 -15.40 -40.15 -21.00
CA ARG A 258 -15.38 -39.75 -22.43
C ARG A 258 -16.81 -39.45 -22.85
N PRO A 259 -17.01 -38.38 -23.65
CA PRO A 259 -18.34 -38.02 -24.16
C PRO A 259 -18.97 -39.07 -25.02
#